data_0a05526d9086bfcc12fb0ee411e47cee
#
_entry.id   0a05526d9086bfcc12fb0ee411e47cee
#
_cell.length_a   1.000
_cell.length_b   1.000
_cell.length_c   1.000
_cell.angle_alpha   90.00
_cell.angle_beta   90.00
_cell.angle_gamma   90.00
#
_symmetry.space_group_name_H-M   'P 1'
#
loop_
_entity.id
_entity.type
_entity.pdbx_description
1 polymer ?
#
loop_
_entity_poly.entity_id
_entity_poly.type
_entity_poly.pdbx_seq_one_letter_code
_entity_poly.pdbx_strand_id
1 'polypeptide(L)'
;GFGANKLMEVGSTSTLLQALIEQKVDALILDVGLVPPGGLALTRAIRRKKENQNRTIPILIMTSDLREATIKDARDAGVNMVIAKPMSPKDLYDRLAWIAFSPRKFVDAESYFGPDRRFKIEGYPDGVGRRKEDNVIDVAEESGPSLAQDDIDSLFTATRSG
;
A
#
# COMPACT_ATOMS: atom_id res chain seq x y z
N GLY A 1 4.64 20.49 10.56
CA GLY A 1 3.81 19.34 10.88
C GLY A 1 2.97 18.94 9.69
N PHE A 2 2.61 17.68 9.58
CA PHE A 2 1.82 17.07 8.49
C PHE A 2 0.40 17.63 8.37
N GLY A 3 -0.05 18.45 9.32
CA GLY A 3 -1.46 18.81 9.38
C GLY A 3 -2.40 17.64 9.76
N ALA A 4 -1.85 16.49 10.19
CA ALA A 4 -2.66 15.42 10.77
C ALA A 4 -3.26 15.92 12.09
N ASN A 5 -4.55 16.14 12.10
CA ASN A 5 -5.25 16.71 13.25
C ASN A 5 -5.74 15.63 14.22
N LYS A 6 -5.88 14.40 13.74
CA LYS A 6 -6.41 13.28 14.53
C LYS A 6 -5.74 11.98 14.11
N LEU A 7 -5.17 11.28 15.08
CA LEU A 7 -4.70 9.91 14.96
C LEU A 7 -5.62 9.01 15.80
N MET A 8 -6.08 7.92 15.21
CA MET A 8 -6.85 6.91 15.92
C MET A 8 -6.14 5.57 15.81
N GLU A 9 -5.72 5.03 16.93
CA GLU A 9 -5.18 3.69 17.04
C GLU A 9 -6.29 2.72 17.40
N VAL A 10 -6.37 1.60 16.68
CA VAL A 10 -7.39 0.58 16.90
C VAL A 10 -6.76 -0.80 17.04
N GLY A 11 -7.08 -1.48 18.12
CA GLY A 11 -6.52 -2.78 18.47
C GLY A 11 -7.29 -3.97 17.90
N SER A 12 -8.43 -3.74 17.21
CA SER A 12 -9.23 -4.85 16.66
C SER A 12 -9.84 -4.50 15.30
N THR A 13 -10.06 -5.52 14.48
CA THR A 13 -10.71 -5.39 13.18
C THR A 13 -12.14 -4.87 13.30
N SER A 14 -12.89 -5.31 14.31
CA SER A 14 -14.28 -4.86 14.53
C SER A 14 -14.35 -3.37 14.84
N THR A 15 -13.51 -2.87 15.73
CA THR A 15 -13.41 -1.45 16.06
C THR A 15 -13.02 -0.62 14.84
N LEU A 16 -12.07 -1.12 14.03
CA LEU A 16 -11.68 -0.46 12.80
C LEU A 16 -12.83 -0.37 11.80
N LEU A 17 -13.53 -1.46 11.55
CA LEU A 17 -14.65 -1.48 10.60
C LEU A 17 -15.76 -0.54 11.05
N GLN A 18 -16.06 -0.50 12.34
CA GLN A 18 -17.03 0.44 12.90
C GLN A 18 -16.59 1.89 12.67
N ALA A 19 -15.35 2.21 12.99
CA ALA A 19 -14.80 3.55 12.76
C ALA A 19 -14.87 3.98 11.29
N LEU A 20 -14.60 3.06 10.35
CA LEU A 20 -14.70 3.32 8.91
C LEU A 20 -16.14 3.50 8.41
N ILE A 21 -17.12 3.01 9.14
CA ILE A 21 -18.53 3.25 8.84
C ILE A 21 -18.96 4.65 9.35
N GLU A 22 -18.54 4.98 10.56
CA GLU A 22 -18.95 6.18 11.26
C GLU A 22 -18.22 7.44 10.80
N GLN A 23 -16.97 7.30 10.35
CA GLN A 23 -16.09 8.41 10.04
C GLN A 23 -15.45 8.26 8.67
N LYS A 24 -15.28 9.38 7.98
CA LYS A 24 -14.36 9.49 6.86
C LYS A 24 -12.95 9.65 7.41
N VAL A 25 -12.01 8.86 6.90
CA VAL A 25 -10.60 8.95 7.25
C VAL A 25 -9.78 9.32 6.01
N ASP A 26 -8.64 9.98 6.20
CA ASP A 26 -7.81 10.46 5.10
C ASP A 26 -6.77 9.42 4.66
N ALA A 27 -6.35 8.54 5.56
CA ALA A 27 -5.46 7.42 5.27
C ALA A 27 -5.59 6.32 6.32
N LEU A 28 -5.23 5.10 5.95
CA LEU A 28 -5.23 3.93 6.81
C LEU A 28 -3.88 3.24 6.76
N ILE A 29 -3.31 2.96 7.93
CA ILE A 29 -2.08 2.20 8.06
C ILE A 29 -2.44 0.86 8.72
N LEU A 30 -2.09 -0.25 8.08
CA LEU A 30 -2.38 -1.59 8.56
C LEU A 30 -1.10 -2.41 8.68
N ASP A 31 -1.03 -3.23 9.70
CA ASP A 31 -0.05 -4.31 9.78
C ASP A 31 -0.58 -5.53 9.01
N VAL A 32 0.27 -6.17 8.18
CA VAL A 32 -0.10 -7.44 7.52
C VAL A 32 -0.42 -8.51 8.57
N GLY A 33 0.36 -8.55 9.65
CA GLY A 33 0.18 -9.50 10.76
C GLY A 33 -0.98 -9.19 11.70
N LEU A 34 -1.85 -8.25 11.33
CA LEU A 34 -3.04 -7.94 12.13
C LEU A 34 -3.86 -9.20 12.39
N VAL A 35 -4.44 -9.31 13.60
CA VAL A 35 -5.35 -10.40 13.98
C VAL A 35 -6.38 -10.68 12.87
N PRO A 36 -6.77 -11.93 12.68
CA PRO A 36 -7.69 -12.32 11.61
C PRO A 36 -8.82 -11.30 11.37
N PRO A 37 -9.12 -10.99 10.11
CA PRO A 37 -8.75 -11.69 8.88
C PRO A 37 -7.42 -11.24 8.24
N GLY A 38 -6.61 -10.40 8.91
CA GLY A 38 -5.36 -9.86 8.40
C GLY A 38 -5.52 -8.60 7.54
N GLY A 39 -4.45 -7.79 7.48
CA GLY A 39 -4.49 -6.46 6.83
C GLY A 39 -4.86 -6.50 5.35
N LEU A 40 -4.42 -7.53 4.61
CA LEU A 40 -4.73 -7.66 3.18
C LEU A 40 -6.19 -8.05 2.93
N ALA A 41 -6.74 -8.98 3.71
CA ALA A 41 -8.15 -9.34 3.59
C ALA A 41 -9.05 -8.16 3.95
N LEU A 42 -8.68 -7.40 4.96
CA LEU A 42 -9.38 -6.17 5.35
C LEU A 42 -9.31 -5.11 4.23
N THR A 43 -8.15 -4.93 3.62
CA THR A 43 -8.00 -4.04 2.46
C THR A 43 -8.96 -4.43 1.33
N ARG A 44 -9.01 -5.71 0.97
CA ARG A 44 -9.96 -6.22 -0.05
C ARG A 44 -11.41 -5.94 0.33
N ALA A 45 -11.78 -6.14 1.60
CA ALA A 45 -13.13 -5.87 2.08
C ALA A 45 -13.49 -4.39 1.97
N ILE A 46 -12.59 -3.48 2.34
CA ILE A 46 -12.78 -2.03 2.20
C ILE A 46 -12.97 -1.66 0.73
N ARG A 47 -12.12 -2.20 -0.17
CA ARG A 47 -12.14 -1.89 -1.61
C ARG A 47 -13.38 -2.42 -2.33
N ARG A 48 -13.88 -3.59 -1.93
CA ARG A 48 -15.03 -4.24 -2.59
C ARG A 48 -16.38 -3.62 -2.23
N LYS A 49 -16.52 -3.07 -1.05
CA LYS A 49 -17.79 -2.51 -0.57
C LYS A 49 -18.05 -1.15 -1.22
N LYS A 50 -18.91 -1.12 -2.26
CA LYS A 50 -19.19 0.07 -3.08
C LYS A 50 -19.75 1.23 -2.27
N GLU A 51 -20.55 0.96 -1.25
CA GLU A 51 -21.19 1.95 -0.38
C GLU A 51 -20.24 2.51 0.69
N ASN A 52 -19.02 1.97 0.79
CA ASN A 52 -18.06 2.45 1.78
C ASN A 52 -17.47 3.80 1.36
N GLN A 53 -17.76 4.85 2.13
CA GLN A 53 -17.19 6.19 1.91
C GLN A 53 -15.65 6.22 1.94
N ASN A 54 -15.02 5.23 2.58
CA ASN A 54 -13.59 5.06 2.70
C ASN A 54 -12.99 4.12 1.63
N ARG A 55 -13.77 3.76 0.59
CA ARG A 55 -13.35 2.82 -0.45
C ARG A 55 -12.09 3.26 -1.20
N THR A 56 -11.88 4.55 -1.36
CA THR A 56 -10.78 5.15 -2.13
C THR A 56 -9.67 5.76 -1.27
N ILE A 57 -9.74 5.66 0.05
CA ILE A 57 -8.68 6.19 0.90
C ILE A 57 -7.34 5.50 0.63
N PRO A 58 -6.23 6.21 0.78
CA PRO A 58 -4.91 5.60 0.80
C PRO A 58 -4.80 4.54 1.89
N ILE A 59 -4.36 3.33 1.52
CA ILE A 59 -4.07 2.25 2.46
C ILE A 59 -2.60 1.90 2.33
N LEU A 60 -1.88 2.00 3.45
CA LEU A 60 -0.49 1.60 3.60
C LEU A 60 -0.44 0.30 4.39
N ILE A 61 0.38 -0.63 3.96
CA ILE A 61 0.62 -1.89 4.69
C ILE A 61 2.04 -1.90 5.21
N MET A 62 2.19 -2.25 6.49
CA MET A 62 3.49 -2.51 7.10
C MET A 62 3.70 -4.02 7.20
N THR A 63 4.87 -4.51 6.78
CA THR A 63 5.21 -5.94 6.85
C THR A 63 6.69 -6.18 7.08
N SER A 64 7.00 -7.26 7.77
CA SER A 64 8.35 -7.86 7.81
C SER A 64 8.53 -8.98 6.80
N ASP A 65 7.45 -9.43 6.15
CA ASP A 65 7.48 -10.42 5.09
C ASP A 65 7.66 -9.72 3.73
N LEU A 66 8.89 -9.72 3.26
CA LEU A 66 9.31 -9.03 2.03
C LEU A 66 9.43 -9.98 0.84
N ARG A 67 8.80 -11.14 0.88
CA ARG A 67 8.73 -12.05 -0.26
C ARG A 67 7.90 -11.41 -1.37
N GLU A 68 8.35 -11.60 -2.60
CA GLU A 68 7.70 -11.02 -3.76
C GLU A 68 6.20 -11.39 -3.84
N ALA A 69 5.86 -12.64 -3.49
CA ALA A 69 4.47 -13.09 -3.44
C ALA A 69 3.60 -12.25 -2.50
N THR A 70 4.10 -11.94 -1.29
CA THR A 70 3.41 -11.10 -0.31
C THR A 70 3.22 -9.68 -0.83
N ILE A 71 4.23 -9.12 -1.48
CA ILE A 71 4.17 -7.77 -2.05
C ILE A 71 3.19 -7.71 -3.23
N LYS A 72 3.19 -8.72 -4.10
CA LYS A 72 2.22 -8.84 -5.19
C LYS A 72 0.79 -8.98 -4.66
N ASP A 73 0.60 -9.79 -3.62
CA ASP A 73 -0.71 -9.96 -2.99
C ASP A 73 -1.23 -8.65 -2.38
N ALA A 74 -0.36 -7.87 -1.74
CA ALA A 74 -0.70 -6.55 -1.23
C ALA A 74 -1.13 -5.59 -2.36
N ARG A 75 -0.38 -5.56 -3.47
CA ARG A 75 -0.73 -4.78 -4.65
C ARG A 75 -2.09 -5.21 -5.21
N ASP A 76 -2.32 -6.51 -5.30
CA ASP A 76 -3.57 -7.08 -5.83
C ASP A 76 -4.76 -6.91 -4.87
N ALA A 77 -4.49 -6.74 -3.59
CA ALA A 77 -5.50 -6.34 -2.62
C ALA A 77 -5.96 -4.87 -2.76
N GLY A 78 -5.25 -4.04 -3.51
CA GLY A 78 -5.57 -2.63 -3.69
C GLY A 78 -4.90 -1.71 -2.65
N VAL A 79 -3.74 -2.11 -2.13
CA VAL A 79 -2.88 -1.30 -1.26
C VAL A 79 -2.24 -0.18 -2.08
N ASN A 80 -2.09 1.01 -1.50
CA ASN A 80 -1.40 2.12 -2.14
C ASN A 80 0.12 2.00 -2.02
N MET A 81 0.59 1.49 -0.87
CA MET A 81 2.02 1.39 -0.58
C MET A 81 2.29 0.29 0.45
N VAL A 82 3.41 -0.39 0.29
CA VAL A 82 3.95 -1.34 1.28
C VAL A 82 5.21 -0.74 1.91
N ILE A 83 5.31 -0.85 3.21
CA ILE A 83 6.45 -0.37 4.00
C ILE A 83 7.09 -1.56 4.71
N ALA A 84 8.37 -1.77 4.46
CA ALA A 84 9.15 -2.80 5.13
C ALA A 84 9.40 -2.45 6.60
N LYS A 85 9.28 -3.42 7.49
CA LYS A 85 9.71 -3.32 8.88
C LYS A 85 11.15 -3.85 9.03
N PRO A 86 11.99 -3.25 9.89
CA PRO A 86 11.77 -2.05 10.70
C PRO A 86 11.81 -0.77 9.84
N MET A 87 11.07 0.26 10.24
CA MET A 87 11.07 1.57 9.59
C MET A 87 11.30 2.68 10.62
N SER A 88 11.87 3.79 10.18
CA SER A 88 12.01 4.97 11.02
C SER A 88 10.74 5.85 10.99
N PRO A 89 10.53 6.71 12.01
CA PRO A 89 9.45 7.71 11.95
C PRO A 89 9.57 8.64 10.74
N LYS A 90 10.80 8.93 10.30
CA LYS A 90 11.05 9.72 9.10
C LYS A 90 10.54 9.01 7.84
N ASP A 91 10.84 7.72 7.69
CA ASP A 91 10.38 6.95 6.53
C ASP A 91 8.86 6.93 6.44
N LEU A 92 8.18 6.70 7.58
CA LEU A 92 6.72 6.75 7.63
C LEU A 92 6.19 8.13 7.23
N TYR A 93 6.83 9.19 7.75
CA TYR A 93 6.48 10.55 7.40
C TYR A 93 6.61 10.81 5.90
N ASP A 94 7.74 10.47 5.30
CA ASP A 94 8.01 10.69 3.88
C ASP A 94 7.01 9.93 3.00
N ARG A 95 6.63 8.71 3.38
CA ARG A 95 5.62 7.90 2.67
C ARG A 95 4.21 8.49 2.74
N LEU A 96 3.81 8.98 3.91
CA LEU A 96 2.53 9.65 4.09
C LEU A 96 2.49 10.97 3.31
N ALA A 97 3.57 11.75 3.33
CA ALA A 97 3.69 12.97 2.55
C ALA A 97 3.53 12.67 1.06
N TRP A 98 4.27 11.68 0.59
CA TRP A 98 4.21 11.30 -0.82
C TRP A 98 2.79 10.92 -1.26
N ILE A 99 2.07 10.11 -0.48
CA ILE A 99 0.69 9.74 -0.78
C ILE A 99 -0.25 10.94 -0.78
N ALA A 100 -0.05 11.88 0.15
CA ALA A 100 -0.88 13.08 0.24
C ALA A 100 -0.68 14.03 -0.95
N PHE A 101 0.55 14.15 -1.44
CA PHE A 101 0.89 15.05 -2.55
C PHE A 101 0.84 14.40 -3.94
N SER A 102 0.78 13.08 -4.00
CA SER A 102 0.75 12.30 -5.25
C SER A 102 -0.43 11.33 -5.27
N PRO A 103 -1.67 11.82 -5.26
CA PRO A 103 -2.84 10.95 -5.21
C PRO A 103 -2.91 10.09 -6.48
N ARG A 104 -3.03 8.77 -6.30
CA ARG A 104 -3.18 7.83 -7.40
C ARG A 104 -4.64 7.75 -7.84
N LYS A 105 -4.86 7.68 -9.15
CA LYS A 105 -6.16 7.36 -9.71
C LYS A 105 -6.55 5.94 -9.31
N PHE A 106 -7.86 5.70 -9.14
CA PHE A 106 -8.39 4.37 -8.89
C PHE A 106 -8.94 3.76 -10.17
N VAL A 107 -8.76 2.46 -10.31
CA VAL A 107 -9.30 1.67 -11.40
C VAL A 107 -10.42 0.80 -10.84
N ASP A 108 -11.57 0.83 -11.49
CA ASP A 108 -12.71 -0.05 -11.21
C ASP A 108 -12.84 -1.04 -12.38
N ALA A 109 -12.43 -2.27 -12.15
CA ALA A 109 -12.52 -3.37 -13.10
C ALA A 109 -13.25 -4.55 -12.44
N GLU A 110 -13.73 -5.48 -13.24
CA GLU A 110 -14.54 -6.63 -12.80
C GLU A 110 -13.88 -7.41 -11.64
N SER A 111 -12.56 -7.63 -11.73
CA SER A 111 -11.79 -8.41 -10.74
C SER A 111 -10.94 -7.56 -9.78
N TYR A 112 -10.88 -6.25 -9.99
CA TYR A 112 -9.99 -5.37 -9.22
C TYR A 112 -10.59 -3.99 -9.00
N PHE A 113 -10.55 -3.55 -7.74
CA PHE A 113 -10.74 -2.15 -7.39
C PHE A 113 -9.58 -1.67 -6.52
N GLY A 114 -8.87 -0.64 -6.97
CA GLY A 114 -7.73 -0.11 -6.25
C GLY A 114 -6.97 0.95 -7.04
N PRO A 115 -5.84 1.41 -6.48
CA PRO A 115 -4.97 2.37 -7.14
C PRO A 115 -4.50 1.84 -8.50
N ASP A 116 -4.39 2.73 -9.49
CA ASP A 116 -3.86 2.35 -10.80
C ASP A 116 -2.44 1.80 -10.66
N ARG A 117 -2.25 0.56 -11.12
CA ARG A 117 -0.96 -0.16 -11.06
C ARG A 117 0.04 0.32 -12.10
N ARG A 118 -0.40 1.14 -13.06
CA ARG A 118 0.42 1.69 -14.15
C ARG A 118 1.02 3.06 -13.81
N PHE A 119 0.86 3.49 -12.58
CA PHE A 119 1.34 4.79 -12.14
C PHE A 119 2.88 4.83 -12.12
N LYS A 120 3.47 5.75 -12.88
CA LYS A 120 4.89 6.08 -12.78
C LYS A 120 5.09 7.06 -11.66
N ILE A 121 5.95 6.75 -10.71
CA ILE A 121 6.45 7.74 -9.76
C ILE A 121 7.48 8.59 -10.50
N GLU A 122 7.11 9.79 -10.91
CA GLU A 122 8.07 10.80 -11.34
C GLU A 122 8.48 11.61 -10.11
N GLY A 123 9.73 11.40 -9.68
CA GLY A 123 10.35 12.18 -8.62
C GLY A 123 10.03 11.74 -7.19
N TYR A 124 10.91 10.95 -6.63
CA TYR A 124 11.06 10.86 -5.17
C TYR A 124 11.59 12.19 -4.64
N PRO A 125 11.12 12.68 -3.48
CA PRO A 125 11.59 13.96 -2.92
C PRO A 125 13.09 14.05 -2.66
N ASP A 126 13.79 12.92 -2.61
CA ASP A 126 15.20 12.83 -2.22
C ASP A 126 16.16 12.43 -3.35
N GLY A 127 15.78 12.57 -4.61
CA GLY A 127 16.72 12.39 -5.72
C GLY A 127 17.40 11.01 -5.79
N VAL A 128 16.84 9.99 -5.13
CA VAL A 128 17.32 8.61 -5.28
C VAL A 128 16.90 8.12 -6.65
N GLY A 129 17.74 8.47 -7.63
CA GLY A 129 17.57 8.10 -9.02
C GLY A 129 17.52 6.59 -9.16
N ARG A 130 16.50 6.10 -9.85
CA ARG A 130 16.44 4.74 -10.35
C ARG A 130 17.75 4.35 -11.02
N ARG A 131 18.31 3.24 -10.61
CA ARG A 131 19.34 2.57 -11.39
C ARG A 131 18.74 2.09 -12.71
N LYS A 132 19.47 2.32 -13.80
CA LYS A 132 19.09 2.09 -15.20
C LYS A 132 19.10 0.61 -15.61
N GLU A 133 18.69 -0.31 -14.78
CA GLU A 133 18.61 -1.73 -15.14
C GLU A 133 17.30 -2.31 -14.66
N ASP A 134 16.28 -2.18 -15.51
CA ASP A 134 15.02 -2.89 -15.36
C ASP A 134 15.26 -4.38 -15.68
N ASN A 135 15.61 -5.16 -14.67
CA ASN A 135 15.52 -6.61 -14.78
C ASN A 135 14.07 -7.03 -14.58
N VAL A 136 13.48 -7.53 -15.65
CA VAL A 136 12.20 -8.24 -15.60
C VAL A 136 12.42 -9.49 -14.76
N ILE A 137 11.91 -9.52 -13.53
CA ILE A 137 11.96 -10.71 -12.68
C ILE A 137 10.85 -11.64 -13.15
N ASP A 138 11.24 -12.73 -13.76
CA ASP A 138 10.36 -13.84 -14.14
C ASP A 138 10.00 -14.61 -12.86
N VAL A 139 8.71 -14.78 -12.61
CA VAL A 139 8.21 -15.30 -11.35
C VAL A 139 8.07 -16.80 -11.43
N ALA A 140 9.07 -17.50 -10.98
CA ALA A 140 8.95 -18.91 -10.65
C ALA A 140 9.70 -19.16 -9.33
N GLU A 141 8.96 -19.66 -8.36
CA GLU A 141 9.34 -20.34 -7.12
C GLU A 141 8.99 -19.64 -5.80
N GLU A 142 8.34 -20.40 -4.94
CA GLU A 142 7.80 -20.03 -3.63
C GLU A 142 8.84 -19.67 -2.55
N SER A 143 10.11 -19.56 -2.93
CA SER A 143 11.22 -19.26 -2.02
C SER A 143 12.15 -18.16 -2.54
N GLY A 144 11.61 -17.14 -3.18
CA GLY A 144 12.39 -16.02 -3.68
C GLY A 144 13.10 -15.23 -2.57
N PRO A 145 14.19 -14.52 -2.90
CA PRO A 145 14.91 -13.69 -1.94
C PRO A 145 14.01 -12.59 -1.38
N SER A 146 14.30 -12.16 -0.14
CA SER A 146 13.66 -11.02 0.48
C SER A 146 13.95 -9.74 -0.32
N LEU A 147 12.91 -8.97 -0.63
CA LEU A 147 13.02 -7.72 -1.39
C LEU A 147 13.45 -6.57 -0.49
N ALA A 148 14.29 -5.67 -1.01
CA ALA A 148 14.55 -4.40 -0.39
C ALA A 148 13.36 -3.43 -0.58
N GLN A 149 13.31 -2.34 0.19
CA GLN A 149 12.20 -1.38 0.09
C GLN A 149 12.10 -0.77 -1.31
N ASP A 150 13.22 -0.50 -1.97
CA ASP A 150 13.26 0.04 -3.33
C ASP A 150 12.68 -0.94 -4.36
N ASP A 151 12.91 -2.24 -4.18
CA ASP A 151 12.33 -3.29 -5.02
C ASP A 151 10.82 -3.38 -4.84
N ILE A 152 10.35 -3.26 -3.59
CA ILE A 152 8.93 -3.22 -3.25
C ILE A 152 8.26 -2.02 -3.95
N ASP A 153 8.84 -0.84 -3.82
CA ASP A 153 8.33 0.38 -4.43
C ASP A 153 8.26 0.25 -5.96
N SER A 154 9.26 -0.42 -6.56
CA SER A 154 9.31 -0.70 -7.99
C SER A 154 8.15 -1.59 -8.45
N LEU A 155 7.77 -2.62 -7.68
CA LEU A 155 6.63 -3.48 -7.99
C LEU A 155 5.29 -2.73 -7.97
N PHE A 156 5.19 -1.68 -7.15
CA PHE A 156 3.99 -0.83 -7.10
C PHE A 156 3.96 0.20 -8.24
N THR A 157 5.10 0.45 -8.88
CA THR A 157 5.25 1.47 -9.91
C THR A 157 5.52 0.92 -11.30
N ALA A 158 5.77 -0.39 -11.41
CA ALA A 158 6.12 -1.04 -12.67
C ALA A 158 5.08 -0.76 -13.76
N THR A 159 5.53 -0.05 -14.78
CA THR A 159 4.81 0.09 -16.03
C THR A 159 5.13 -1.11 -16.89
N ARG A 160 4.13 -1.78 -17.40
CA ARG A 160 4.30 -2.65 -18.55
C ARG A 160 4.80 -1.81 -19.73
N SER A 161 6.03 -2.07 -20.16
CA SER A 161 6.44 -1.77 -21.52
C SER A 161 5.82 -2.85 -22.40
N GLY A 162 4.90 -2.48 -23.25
CA GLY A 162 4.37 -3.27 -24.32
C GLY A 162 4.02 -2.34 -25.42
#